data_209348c2909f75e3060fb986d29539b3
#
_entry.id   209348c2909f75e3060fb986d29539b3
#
_cell.length_a   1.000
_cell.length_b   1.000
_cell.length_c   1.000
_cell.angle_alpha   90.00
_cell.angle_beta   90.00
_cell.angle_gamma   90.00
#
_symmetry.space_group_name_H-M   'P 1'
#
loop_
_entity.id
_entity.type
_entity.pdbx_description
1 polymer ?
#
loop_
_entity_poly.entity_id
_entity_poly.type
_entity_poly.pdbx_seq_one_letter_code
_entity_poly.pdbx_strand_id
1 'polypeptide(L)'
;PKDGYATLTLTASEKFMADLKHLLMSGLDSVTSPGRHMAAKLIALLRDGGGVPEAVPRPLLLVGLPDYTKIMDGERDDVVLGLTNGTTMTGAEYLNQIASNTPHLEAALFHPTEGAVNMYRSQRLANDKQRDLARAVQPVCAHPDCHHAADLCQVHHADAWRNDGETNVSNLVPLCRYHNRINDDDPSIRRTRGRIEMRGGRPVWISPYGNQRINPRHRFGAMDVLFGAAPVERALAA
;
A
#
# COMPACT_ATOMS: atom_id res chain seq x y z
N PRO A 1 7.99 -9.07 1.57
CA PRO A 1 9.21 -9.23 0.80
C PRO A 1 10.38 -8.68 1.61
N LYS A 2 11.44 -9.47 1.76
CA LYS A 2 12.71 -8.93 2.19
C LYS A 2 13.31 -8.24 0.96
N ASP A 3 13.87 -7.05 1.13
CA ASP A 3 14.64 -6.32 0.11
C ASP A 3 13.85 -5.78 -1.11
N GLY A 4 12.56 -5.48 -0.97
CA GLY A 4 11.77 -4.87 -2.06
C GLY A 4 11.42 -5.80 -3.23
N TYR A 5 11.71 -7.10 -3.13
CA TYR A 5 11.41 -8.08 -4.18
C TYR A 5 10.17 -8.91 -3.85
N ALA A 6 9.34 -9.15 -4.85
CA ALA A 6 8.24 -10.11 -4.80
C ALA A 6 8.54 -11.30 -5.74
N THR A 7 7.96 -12.45 -5.46
CA THR A 7 8.13 -13.66 -6.27
C THR A 7 6.90 -13.92 -7.10
N LEU A 8 7.08 -14.12 -8.40
CA LEU A 8 6.08 -14.64 -9.30
C LEU A 8 6.36 -16.11 -9.59
N THR A 9 5.35 -16.97 -9.41
CA THR A 9 5.44 -18.39 -9.78
C THR A 9 4.49 -18.66 -10.95
N LEU A 10 5.01 -19.27 -12.00
CA LEU A 10 4.26 -19.67 -13.18
C LEU A 10 4.26 -21.21 -13.29
N THR A 11 3.08 -21.80 -13.41
CA THR A 11 2.89 -23.22 -13.72
C THR A 11 2.23 -23.35 -15.10
N ALA A 12 2.87 -24.06 -16.01
CA ALA A 12 2.40 -24.25 -17.39
C ALA A 12 2.85 -25.63 -17.91
N SER A 13 2.49 -25.99 -19.15
CA SER A 13 2.95 -27.23 -19.77
C SER A 13 4.48 -27.28 -19.92
N GLU A 14 5.06 -28.46 -19.85
CA GLU A 14 6.52 -28.66 -19.99
C GLU A 14 7.06 -28.04 -21.28
N LYS A 15 6.34 -28.22 -22.38
CA LYS A 15 6.70 -27.63 -23.69
C LYS A 15 6.77 -26.11 -23.60
N PHE A 16 5.73 -25.45 -23.03
CA PHE A 16 5.71 -24.00 -22.89
C PHE A 16 6.85 -23.50 -22.00
N MET A 17 7.12 -24.20 -20.90
CA MET A 17 8.22 -23.83 -19.98
C MET A 17 9.60 -23.98 -20.65
N ALA A 18 9.79 -24.99 -21.51
CA ALA A 18 11.00 -25.16 -22.30
C ALA A 18 11.18 -24.04 -23.32
N ASP A 19 10.12 -23.70 -24.08
CA ASP A 19 10.12 -22.63 -25.06
C ASP A 19 10.39 -21.25 -24.39
N LEU A 20 9.74 -20.98 -23.26
CA LEU A 20 9.94 -19.77 -22.49
C LEU A 20 11.38 -19.67 -21.97
N LYS A 21 11.92 -20.75 -21.41
CA LYS A 21 13.31 -20.78 -20.94
C LYS A 21 14.30 -20.55 -22.07
N HIS A 22 14.08 -21.15 -23.22
CA HIS A 22 14.92 -20.93 -24.41
C HIS A 22 14.90 -19.46 -24.84
N LEU A 23 13.71 -18.85 -24.90
CA LEU A 23 13.54 -17.44 -25.23
C LEU A 23 14.27 -16.55 -24.22
N LEU A 24 14.10 -16.78 -22.93
CA LEU A 24 14.69 -15.97 -21.87
C LEU A 24 16.22 -16.11 -21.80
N MET A 25 16.76 -17.27 -22.19
CA MET A 25 18.21 -17.51 -22.22
C MET A 25 18.89 -16.96 -23.49
N SER A 26 18.13 -16.63 -24.53
CA SER A 26 18.71 -16.12 -25.77
C SER A 26 19.44 -14.79 -25.55
N GLY A 27 20.63 -14.64 -26.11
CA GLY A 27 21.47 -13.43 -25.95
C GLY A 27 22.16 -13.30 -24.60
N LEU A 28 22.21 -14.38 -23.80
CA LEU A 28 23.00 -14.40 -22.56
C LEU A 28 24.49 -14.24 -22.87
N ASP A 29 25.12 -13.25 -22.24
CA ASP A 29 26.57 -13.07 -22.30
C ASP A 29 27.30 -13.93 -21.26
N SER A 30 28.64 -13.94 -21.29
CA SER A 30 29.48 -14.72 -20.37
C SER A 30 29.64 -14.06 -18.98
N VAL A 31 29.18 -12.84 -18.80
CA VAL A 31 29.38 -12.05 -17.57
C VAL A 31 28.15 -12.03 -16.68
N THR A 32 26.96 -11.99 -17.30
CA THR A 32 25.69 -11.87 -16.57
C THR A 32 25.22 -13.21 -16.01
N SER A 33 24.79 -13.24 -14.75
CA SER A 33 24.22 -14.47 -14.21
C SER A 33 22.92 -14.85 -14.97
N PRO A 34 22.73 -16.14 -15.31
CA PRO A 34 21.55 -16.60 -16.06
C PRO A 34 20.21 -16.18 -15.45
N GLY A 35 20.09 -16.24 -14.13
CA GLY A 35 18.87 -15.83 -13.43
C GLY A 35 18.54 -14.34 -13.59
N ARG A 36 19.54 -13.46 -13.47
CA ARG A 36 19.36 -12.01 -13.66
C ARG A 36 19.02 -11.69 -15.12
N HIS A 37 19.68 -12.34 -16.06
CA HIS A 37 19.40 -12.17 -17.49
C HIS A 37 17.95 -12.56 -17.83
N MET A 38 17.53 -13.75 -17.41
CA MET A 38 16.15 -14.23 -17.60
C MET A 38 15.11 -13.31 -16.98
N ALA A 39 15.36 -12.84 -15.74
CA ALA A 39 14.44 -11.93 -15.05
C ALA A 39 14.32 -10.59 -15.79
N ALA A 40 15.44 -9.97 -16.16
CA ALA A 40 15.44 -8.72 -16.91
C ALA A 40 14.71 -8.86 -18.26
N LYS A 41 14.96 -9.95 -18.97
CA LYS A 41 14.32 -10.23 -20.25
C LYS A 41 12.83 -10.50 -20.12
N LEU A 42 12.40 -11.22 -19.08
CA LEU A 42 10.99 -11.45 -18.79
C LEU A 42 10.28 -10.12 -18.48
N ILE A 43 10.88 -9.27 -17.65
CA ILE A 43 10.34 -7.95 -17.33
C ILE A 43 10.20 -7.09 -18.60
N ALA A 44 11.21 -7.08 -19.46
CA ALA A 44 11.17 -6.37 -20.74
C ALA A 44 10.04 -6.90 -21.63
N LEU A 45 9.92 -8.23 -21.80
CA LEU A 45 8.84 -8.82 -22.58
C LEU A 45 7.45 -8.47 -22.05
N LEU A 46 7.26 -8.43 -20.74
CA LEU A 46 5.98 -8.08 -20.14
C LEU A 46 5.67 -6.58 -20.32
N ARG A 47 6.67 -5.69 -20.23
CA ARG A 47 6.49 -4.24 -20.39
C ARG A 47 6.34 -3.82 -21.85
N ASP A 48 7.22 -4.30 -22.72
CA ASP A 48 7.32 -3.83 -24.11
C ASP A 48 6.38 -4.59 -25.05
N GLY A 49 6.14 -5.87 -24.80
CA GLY A 49 5.30 -6.72 -25.63
C GLY A 49 4.00 -7.21 -24.97
N GLY A 50 3.95 -7.26 -23.65
CA GLY A 50 2.84 -7.82 -22.90
C GLY A 50 1.78 -6.82 -22.43
N GLY A 51 2.01 -5.53 -22.65
CA GLY A 51 1.03 -4.51 -22.28
C GLY A 51 0.80 -4.37 -20.77
N VAL A 52 1.83 -4.58 -19.93
CA VAL A 52 1.75 -4.27 -18.51
C VAL A 52 2.05 -2.78 -18.31
N PRO A 53 1.03 -1.91 -18.28
CA PRO A 53 1.24 -0.48 -18.11
C PRO A 53 1.71 -0.16 -16.68
N GLU A 54 2.27 1.02 -16.50
CA GLU A 54 2.42 1.57 -15.16
C GLU A 54 1.06 1.70 -14.48
N ALA A 55 1.02 1.45 -13.17
CA ALA A 55 -0.21 1.57 -12.40
C ALA A 55 -0.78 3.00 -12.47
N VAL A 56 -2.08 3.09 -12.77
CA VAL A 56 -2.83 4.35 -12.75
C VAL A 56 -4.06 4.11 -11.85
N PRO A 57 -4.28 4.92 -10.82
CA PRO A 57 -3.56 6.13 -10.42
C PRO A 57 -2.16 5.83 -9.91
N ARG A 58 -1.27 6.83 -10.02
CA ARG A 58 0.10 6.71 -9.53
C ARG A 58 0.11 6.58 -8.01
N PRO A 59 0.94 5.70 -7.46
CA PRO A 59 1.03 5.56 -6.02
C PRO A 59 1.57 6.84 -5.40
N LEU A 60 0.96 7.27 -4.28
CA LEU A 60 1.48 8.37 -3.48
C LEU A 60 2.75 7.95 -2.76
N LEU A 61 3.77 8.78 -2.83
CA LEU A 61 4.99 8.63 -2.04
C LEU A 61 4.79 9.22 -0.65
N LEU A 62 5.13 8.43 0.37
CA LEU A 62 5.07 8.84 1.76
C LEU A 62 6.47 9.18 2.25
N VAL A 63 6.72 10.45 2.49
CA VAL A 63 8.01 10.92 3.01
C VAL A 63 7.80 11.95 4.12
N GLY A 64 8.49 11.77 5.24
CA GLY A 64 8.53 12.77 6.30
C GLY A 64 9.29 14.01 5.85
N LEU A 65 8.86 15.21 6.26
CA LEU A 65 9.52 16.46 5.87
C LEU A 65 11.04 16.47 6.15
N PRO A 66 11.56 16.00 7.30
CA PRO A 66 13.00 15.94 7.57
C PRO A 66 13.77 15.02 6.61
N ASP A 67 13.17 13.90 6.20
CA ASP A 67 13.78 12.98 5.25
C ASP A 67 13.73 13.54 3.83
N TYR A 68 12.63 14.21 3.46
CA TYR A 68 12.51 14.89 2.18
C TYR A 68 13.63 15.94 1.97
N THR A 69 13.87 16.80 2.99
CA THR A 69 14.92 17.81 2.91
C THR A 69 16.29 17.17 2.69
N LYS A 70 16.63 16.13 3.45
CA LYS A 70 17.90 15.41 3.33
C LYS A 70 18.06 14.69 1.99
N ILE A 71 17.00 14.13 1.45
CA ILE A 71 17.00 13.51 0.11
C ILE A 71 17.29 14.57 -0.96
N MET A 72 16.61 15.73 -0.88
CA MET A 72 16.83 16.81 -1.85
C MET A 72 18.23 17.40 -1.78
N ASP A 73 18.88 17.36 -0.61
CA ASP A 73 20.26 17.77 -0.39
C ASP A 73 21.28 16.66 -0.73
N GLY A 74 20.82 15.47 -1.16
CA GLY A 74 21.68 14.33 -1.52
C GLY A 74 22.30 13.60 -0.33
N GLU A 75 21.78 13.80 0.88
CA GLU A 75 22.32 13.21 2.10
C GLU A 75 21.71 11.85 2.47
N ARG A 76 20.60 11.44 1.83
CA ARG A 76 19.81 10.25 2.18
C ARG A 76 19.35 9.46 0.96
N ASP A 77 20.26 9.11 0.08
CA ASP A 77 19.98 8.31 -1.12
C ASP A 77 19.52 6.89 -0.79
N ASP A 78 19.92 6.37 0.37
CA ASP A 78 19.63 5.04 0.89
C ASP A 78 18.30 4.95 1.66
N VAL A 79 17.65 6.08 1.97
CA VAL A 79 16.39 6.05 2.70
C VAL A 79 15.33 5.28 1.90
N VAL A 80 14.61 4.39 2.58
CA VAL A 80 13.52 3.61 1.98
C VAL A 80 12.19 4.33 2.22
N LEU A 81 11.53 4.69 1.12
CA LEU A 81 10.26 5.40 1.10
C LEU A 81 9.12 4.43 0.75
N GLY A 82 8.02 4.52 1.45
CA GLY A 82 6.83 3.72 1.20
C GLY A 82 5.91 4.34 0.14
N LEU A 83 5.26 3.51 -0.65
CA LEU A 83 4.25 3.91 -1.63
C LEU A 83 2.88 3.29 -1.30
N THR A 84 1.80 3.98 -1.67
CA THR A 84 0.43 3.54 -1.39
C THR A 84 0.02 2.25 -2.09
N ASN A 85 0.76 1.81 -3.11
CA ASN A 85 0.57 0.50 -3.76
C ASN A 85 1.22 -0.67 -3.01
N GLY A 86 1.77 -0.42 -1.81
CA GLY A 86 2.42 -1.43 -0.98
C GLY A 86 3.87 -1.73 -1.37
N THR A 87 4.45 -0.96 -2.29
CA THR A 87 5.87 -1.06 -2.65
C THR A 87 6.72 -0.02 -1.94
N THR A 88 8.04 -0.08 -2.16
CA THR A 88 9.00 0.89 -1.65
C THR A 88 9.92 1.36 -2.77
N MET A 89 10.51 2.54 -2.60
CA MET A 89 11.63 3.03 -3.40
C MET A 89 12.67 3.69 -2.52
N THR A 90 13.89 3.83 -3.03
CA THR A 90 14.96 4.55 -2.34
C THR A 90 14.91 6.04 -2.64
N GLY A 91 15.59 6.85 -1.81
CA GLY A 91 15.78 8.28 -2.08
C GLY A 91 16.43 8.54 -3.43
N ALA A 92 17.42 7.73 -3.79
CA ALA A 92 18.09 7.81 -5.10
C ALA A 92 17.13 7.53 -6.27
N GLU A 93 16.30 6.49 -6.17
CA GLU A 93 15.27 6.19 -7.20
C GLU A 93 14.26 7.33 -7.32
N TYR A 94 13.87 7.93 -6.21
CA TYR A 94 12.99 9.09 -6.19
C TYR A 94 13.60 10.31 -6.90
N LEU A 95 14.85 10.66 -6.59
CA LEU A 95 15.57 11.75 -7.27
C LEU A 95 15.68 11.51 -8.77
N ASN A 96 15.97 10.27 -9.18
CA ASN A 96 16.05 9.90 -10.60
C ASN A 96 14.69 10.05 -11.30
N GLN A 97 13.58 9.75 -10.64
CA GLN A 97 12.24 9.96 -11.19
C GLN A 97 11.89 11.45 -11.35
N ILE A 98 12.29 12.30 -10.39
CA ILE A 98 12.14 13.75 -10.51
C ILE A 98 12.96 14.27 -11.70
N ALA A 99 14.22 13.86 -11.79
CA ALA A 99 15.13 14.31 -12.86
C ALA A 99 14.65 13.89 -14.26
N SER A 100 13.99 12.75 -14.38
CA SER A 100 13.40 12.25 -15.63
C SER A 100 12.05 12.89 -16.00
N ASN A 101 11.64 13.94 -15.27
CA ASN A 101 10.38 14.66 -15.48
C ASN A 101 9.12 13.75 -15.43
N THR A 102 9.20 12.65 -14.69
CA THR A 102 8.08 11.76 -14.43
C THR A 102 7.11 12.49 -13.50
N PRO A 103 5.87 12.75 -13.90
CA PRO A 103 5.06 13.74 -13.24
C PRO A 103 4.51 13.29 -11.89
N HIS A 104 4.55 14.23 -10.96
CA HIS A 104 3.68 14.49 -9.82
C HIS A 104 3.84 13.63 -8.57
N LEU A 105 4.57 14.24 -7.62
CA LEU A 105 4.40 13.96 -6.21
C LEU A 105 3.16 14.71 -5.72
N GLU A 106 2.14 14.01 -5.27
CA GLU A 106 1.05 14.63 -4.52
C GLU A 106 1.35 14.52 -3.02
N ALA A 107 1.35 15.66 -2.32
CA ALA A 107 1.55 15.72 -0.88
C ALA A 107 0.20 15.75 -0.17
N ALA A 108 0.07 14.97 0.89
CA ALA A 108 -1.09 14.94 1.76
C ALA A 108 -0.75 15.47 3.16
N LEU A 109 -1.63 16.31 3.73
CA LEU A 109 -1.50 16.83 5.08
C LEU A 109 -2.24 15.93 6.07
N PHE A 110 -1.52 15.51 7.12
CA PHE A 110 -2.08 14.68 8.19
C PHE A 110 -1.93 15.38 9.55
N HIS A 111 -3.01 15.34 10.34
CA HIS A 111 -2.96 15.74 11.74
C HIS A 111 -2.52 14.55 12.62
N PRO A 112 -1.65 14.74 13.64
CA PRO A 112 -1.07 13.63 14.41
C PRO A 112 -2.10 12.76 15.15
N THR A 113 -3.24 13.33 15.53
CA THR A 113 -4.31 12.63 16.27
C THR A 113 -5.57 12.39 15.46
N GLU A 114 -5.90 13.30 14.52
CA GLU A 114 -7.15 13.25 13.74
C GLU A 114 -6.97 12.62 12.36
N GLY A 115 -5.72 12.44 11.91
CA GLY A 115 -5.44 11.93 10.58
C GLY A 115 -5.62 12.98 9.50
N ALA A 116 -6.27 12.65 8.38
CA ALA A 116 -6.40 13.53 7.22
C ALA A 116 -7.65 14.41 7.27
N VAL A 117 -7.60 15.56 6.56
CA VAL A 117 -8.66 16.59 6.55
C VAL A 117 -9.97 16.09 5.91
N ASN A 118 -11.09 16.40 6.53
CA ASN A 118 -12.42 15.81 6.33
C ASN A 118 -13.29 16.48 5.29
N MET A 119 -14.16 15.68 4.65
CA MET A 119 -15.34 16.14 3.91
C MET A 119 -16.59 15.42 4.43
N TYR A 120 -17.48 16.20 5.06
CA TYR A 120 -18.69 15.71 5.72
C TYR A 120 -19.63 14.85 4.86
N ARG A 121 -20.74 14.37 5.44
CA ARG A 121 -21.75 13.42 4.96
C ARG A 121 -22.50 13.79 3.66
N SER A 122 -21.95 14.62 2.79
CA SER A 122 -22.58 15.01 1.52
C SER A 122 -22.66 13.88 0.49
N GLN A 123 -21.78 12.88 0.58
CA GLN A 123 -21.73 11.76 -0.37
C GLN A 123 -21.33 10.46 0.34
N ARG A 124 -22.00 9.34 -0.04
CA ARG A 124 -21.68 8.00 0.46
C ARG A 124 -20.34 7.48 -0.05
N LEU A 125 -20.01 7.77 -1.30
CA LEU A 125 -18.78 7.24 -1.91
C LEU A 125 -17.65 8.24 -1.71
N ALA A 126 -16.52 7.74 -1.22
CA ALA A 126 -15.28 8.49 -1.14
C ALA A 126 -14.86 8.99 -2.54
N ASN A 127 -14.50 10.26 -2.65
CA ASN A 127 -13.89 10.80 -3.86
C ASN A 127 -12.43 10.32 -4.00
N ASP A 128 -11.81 10.60 -5.16
CA ASP A 128 -10.47 10.08 -5.44
C ASP A 128 -9.43 10.58 -4.43
N LYS A 129 -9.49 11.84 -4.02
CA LYS A 129 -8.58 12.41 -3.00
C LYS A 129 -8.73 11.71 -1.65
N GLN A 130 -9.95 11.44 -1.21
CA GLN A 130 -10.19 10.70 0.04
C GLN A 130 -9.70 9.26 -0.06
N ARG A 131 -9.84 8.62 -1.23
CA ARG A 131 -9.31 7.27 -1.48
C ARG A 131 -7.79 7.26 -1.39
N ASP A 132 -7.12 8.23 -1.99
CA ASP A 132 -5.67 8.36 -1.97
C ASP A 132 -5.16 8.62 -0.55
N LEU A 133 -5.84 9.46 0.22
CA LEU A 133 -5.51 9.68 1.63
C LEU A 133 -5.71 8.43 2.49
N ALA A 134 -6.80 7.68 2.30
CA ALA A 134 -7.02 6.42 3.01
C ALA A 134 -5.94 5.37 2.68
N ARG A 135 -5.50 5.30 1.40
CA ARG A 135 -4.38 4.46 0.96
C ARG A 135 -3.05 4.91 1.55
N ALA A 136 -2.84 6.23 1.67
CA ALA A 136 -1.65 6.79 2.30
C ALA A 136 -1.57 6.44 3.79
N VAL A 137 -2.70 6.46 4.50
CA VAL A 137 -2.78 6.02 5.91
C VAL A 137 -2.46 4.54 6.04
N GLN A 138 -3.04 3.70 5.17
CA GLN A 138 -2.92 2.25 5.21
C GLN A 138 -2.60 1.69 3.81
N PRO A 139 -1.32 1.53 3.43
CA PRO A 139 -0.90 1.14 2.09
C PRO A 139 -1.24 -0.30 1.67
N VAL A 140 -1.72 -1.12 2.59
CA VAL A 140 -2.22 -2.48 2.35
C VAL A 140 -3.58 -2.66 2.99
N CYS A 141 -4.31 -3.72 2.64
CA CYS A 141 -5.55 -4.08 3.33
C CYS A 141 -5.36 -4.06 4.85
N ALA A 142 -6.25 -3.38 5.59
CA ALA A 142 -6.08 -3.17 7.03
C ALA A 142 -6.28 -4.43 7.89
N HIS A 143 -6.84 -5.52 7.32
CA HIS A 143 -6.97 -6.78 8.06
C HIS A 143 -5.58 -7.38 8.37
N PRO A 144 -5.32 -7.87 9.60
CA PRO A 144 -4.04 -8.45 9.98
C PRO A 144 -3.51 -9.47 8.99
N ASP A 145 -2.21 -9.43 8.74
CA ASP A 145 -1.47 -10.35 7.88
C ASP A 145 -1.85 -10.34 6.38
N CYS A 146 -2.79 -9.50 5.95
CA CYS A 146 -3.16 -9.35 4.54
C CYS A 146 -2.14 -8.46 3.80
N HIS A 147 -1.72 -8.87 2.58
CA HIS A 147 -0.74 -8.16 1.75
C HIS A 147 -1.31 -7.60 0.45
N HIS A 148 -2.63 -7.55 0.31
CA HIS A 148 -3.23 -6.87 -0.84
C HIS A 148 -2.92 -5.38 -0.76
N ALA A 149 -2.30 -4.85 -1.82
CA ALA A 149 -2.03 -3.41 -1.93
C ALA A 149 -3.33 -2.59 -1.85
N ALA A 150 -3.28 -1.43 -1.22
CA ALA A 150 -4.45 -0.59 -1.01
C ALA A 150 -5.09 -0.12 -2.33
N ASP A 151 -4.32 -0.01 -3.41
CA ASP A 151 -4.83 0.31 -4.75
C ASP A 151 -5.80 -0.74 -5.30
N LEU A 152 -5.66 -1.99 -4.86
CA LEU A 152 -6.53 -3.10 -5.21
C LEU A 152 -7.65 -3.33 -4.18
N CYS A 153 -7.74 -2.48 -3.16
CA CYS A 153 -8.72 -2.56 -2.10
C CYS A 153 -9.93 -1.66 -2.37
N GLN A 154 -11.04 -2.03 -1.76
CA GLN A 154 -12.21 -1.18 -1.64
C GLN A 154 -12.03 -0.26 -0.43
N VAL A 155 -12.52 0.98 -0.53
CA VAL A 155 -12.56 1.89 0.62
C VAL A 155 -13.82 1.60 1.42
N HIS A 156 -13.61 1.18 2.66
CA HIS A 156 -14.62 0.77 3.61
C HIS A 156 -14.83 1.87 4.67
N HIS A 157 -16.05 2.04 5.14
CA HIS A 157 -16.36 2.90 6.29
C HIS A 157 -16.20 2.09 7.58
N ALA A 158 -15.25 2.46 8.46
CA ALA A 158 -15.05 1.79 9.75
C ALA A 158 -16.32 1.84 10.61
N ASP A 159 -16.93 3.03 10.71
CA ASP A 159 -18.31 3.19 11.14
C ASP A 159 -19.20 3.17 9.92
N ALA A 160 -20.00 2.12 9.78
CA ALA A 160 -20.77 1.84 8.57
C ALA A 160 -21.68 3.02 8.20
N TRP A 161 -21.74 3.38 6.92
CA TRP A 161 -22.63 4.44 6.41
C TRP A 161 -24.10 4.28 6.84
N ARG A 162 -24.58 3.05 6.90
CA ARG A 162 -25.95 2.74 7.37
C ARG A 162 -26.17 3.05 8.86
N ASN A 163 -25.09 3.17 9.64
CA ASN A 163 -25.08 3.45 11.07
C ASN A 163 -24.59 4.89 11.34
N ASP A 164 -24.90 5.81 10.43
CA ASP A 164 -24.53 7.22 10.49
C ASP A 164 -23.03 7.53 10.35
N GLY A 165 -22.22 6.55 9.92
CA GLY A 165 -20.80 6.77 9.61
C GLY A 165 -20.62 7.79 8.47
N GLU A 166 -19.70 8.72 8.66
CA GLU A 166 -19.40 9.77 7.68
C GLU A 166 -18.36 9.32 6.66
N THR A 167 -18.41 9.92 5.45
CA THR A 167 -17.36 9.73 4.43
C THR A 167 -16.20 10.70 4.67
N ASN A 168 -15.62 10.62 5.86
CA ASN A 168 -14.41 11.34 6.24
C ASN A 168 -13.21 10.40 6.20
N VAL A 169 -12.02 10.91 5.89
CA VAL A 169 -10.80 10.07 5.84
C VAL A 169 -10.51 9.41 7.18
N SER A 170 -10.88 10.04 8.28
CA SER A 170 -10.84 9.48 9.63
C SER A 170 -11.73 8.24 9.84
N ASN A 171 -12.64 7.97 8.90
CA ASN A 171 -13.56 6.82 8.91
C ASN A 171 -13.37 5.89 7.69
N LEU A 172 -12.38 6.13 6.83
CA LEU A 172 -12.18 5.41 5.57
C LEU A 172 -10.95 4.49 5.66
N VAL A 173 -11.14 3.22 5.34
CA VAL A 173 -10.10 2.18 5.47
C VAL A 173 -10.04 1.31 4.21
N PRO A 174 -8.86 1.04 3.64
CA PRO A 174 -8.74 0.09 2.55
C PRO A 174 -8.88 -1.35 3.05
N LEU A 175 -9.87 -2.07 2.53
CA LEU A 175 -10.06 -3.51 2.72
C LEU A 175 -10.13 -4.21 1.37
N CYS A 176 -9.41 -5.33 1.21
CA CYS A 176 -9.56 -6.15 0.01
C CYS A 176 -11.00 -6.71 -0.06
N ARG A 177 -11.44 -7.09 -1.25
CA ARG A 177 -12.82 -7.55 -1.48
C ARG A 177 -13.27 -8.64 -0.49
N TYR A 178 -12.36 -9.56 -0.14
CA TYR A 178 -12.65 -10.63 0.82
C TYR A 178 -12.87 -10.07 2.23
N HIS A 179 -11.90 -9.29 2.75
CA HIS A 179 -11.97 -8.75 4.10
C HIS A 179 -13.06 -7.69 4.27
N ASN A 180 -13.36 -6.91 3.23
CA ASN A 180 -14.50 -5.99 3.24
C ASN A 180 -15.83 -6.73 3.40
N ARG A 181 -15.98 -7.87 2.70
CA ARG A 181 -17.21 -8.65 2.74
C ARG A 181 -17.44 -9.38 4.07
N ILE A 182 -16.37 -9.76 4.79
CA ILE A 182 -16.47 -10.49 6.05
C ILE A 182 -16.36 -9.59 7.29
N ASN A 183 -16.21 -8.27 7.12
CA ASN A 183 -16.13 -7.34 8.24
C ASN A 183 -17.48 -7.28 8.97
N ASP A 184 -17.48 -7.36 10.31
CA ASP A 184 -18.70 -7.35 11.13
C ASP A 184 -19.20 -5.90 11.35
N ASP A 185 -19.85 -5.32 10.34
CA ASP A 185 -20.32 -3.92 10.33
C ASP A 185 -21.60 -3.70 11.12
N ASP A 186 -22.33 -4.77 11.42
CA ASP A 186 -23.62 -4.68 12.07
C ASP A 186 -23.49 -4.88 13.59
N PRO A 187 -23.67 -3.82 14.40
CA PRO A 187 -23.55 -3.96 15.85
C PRO A 187 -24.66 -4.81 16.47
N SER A 188 -25.79 -5.02 15.77
CA SER A 188 -26.93 -5.81 16.24
C SER A 188 -26.75 -7.31 16.05
N ILE A 189 -25.79 -7.72 15.20
CA ILE A 189 -25.53 -9.13 14.91
C ILE A 189 -24.34 -9.61 15.74
N ARG A 190 -24.42 -10.89 16.20
CA ARG A 190 -23.28 -11.52 16.90
C ARG A 190 -22.03 -11.48 16.02
N ARG A 191 -20.97 -10.88 16.52
CA ARG A 191 -19.68 -10.78 15.86
C ARG A 191 -19.04 -12.16 15.73
N THR A 192 -18.62 -12.52 14.52
CA THR A 192 -18.01 -13.82 14.21
C THR A 192 -16.67 -13.71 13.51
N ARG A 193 -16.40 -12.58 12.85
CA ARG A 193 -15.21 -12.37 12.00
C ARG A 193 -14.35 -11.21 12.45
N GLY A 194 -14.85 -10.35 13.33
CA GLY A 194 -14.20 -9.13 13.75
C GLY A 194 -14.46 -7.96 12.81
N ARG A 195 -14.06 -6.77 13.24
CA ARG A 195 -14.30 -5.52 12.53
C ARG A 195 -13.07 -4.64 12.55
N ILE A 196 -13.04 -3.66 11.65
CA ILE A 196 -12.06 -2.58 11.67
C ILE A 196 -12.67 -1.37 12.41
N GLU A 197 -11.86 -0.75 13.26
CA GLU A 197 -12.11 0.56 13.88
C GLU A 197 -10.96 1.51 13.57
N MET A 198 -11.23 2.82 13.53
CA MET A 198 -10.18 3.84 13.47
C MET A 198 -9.81 4.27 14.89
N ARG A 199 -8.53 4.23 15.22
CA ARG A 199 -7.99 4.67 16.53
C ARG A 199 -6.72 5.47 16.34
N GLY A 200 -6.70 6.71 16.81
CA GLY A 200 -5.55 7.59 16.68
C GLY A 200 -5.10 7.77 15.21
N GLY A 201 -6.06 7.87 14.27
CA GLY A 201 -5.79 8.01 12.83
C GLY A 201 -5.29 6.73 12.14
N ARG A 202 -5.35 5.56 12.80
CA ARG A 202 -4.91 4.27 12.25
C ARG A 202 -6.01 3.23 12.31
N PRO A 203 -6.11 2.34 11.29
CA PRO A 203 -7.05 1.22 11.35
C PRO A 203 -6.54 0.14 12.31
N VAL A 204 -7.43 -0.31 13.17
CA VAL A 204 -7.22 -1.41 14.12
C VAL A 204 -8.29 -2.48 13.92
N TRP A 205 -7.88 -3.72 13.71
CA TRP A 205 -8.80 -4.84 13.66
C TRP A 205 -9.11 -5.34 15.07
N ILE A 206 -10.41 -5.48 15.36
CA ILE A 206 -10.93 -5.98 16.62
C ILE A 206 -11.51 -7.38 16.38
N SER A 207 -10.95 -8.39 17.04
CA SER A 207 -11.47 -9.75 16.94
C SER A 207 -12.86 -9.88 17.58
N PRO A 208 -13.60 -10.98 17.31
CA PRO A 208 -14.85 -11.26 18.00
C PRO A 208 -14.73 -11.34 19.52
N TYR A 209 -13.51 -11.59 20.02
CA TYR A 209 -13.19 -11.69 21.46
C TYR A 209 -12.61 -10.40 22.04
N GLY A 210 -12.57 -9.30 21.25
CA GLY A 210 -12.06 -8.02 21.71
C GLY A 210 -10.54 -7.82 21.55
N ASN A 211 -9.81 -8.83 21.08
CA ASN A 211 -8.36 -8.67 20.82
C ASN A 211 -8.14 -7.69 19.68
N GLN A 212 -7.19 -6.79 19.87
CA GLN A 212 -6.87 -5.72 18.94
C GLN A 212 -5.58 -6.04 18.18
N ARG A 213 -5.57 -5.83 16.87
CA ARG A 213 -4.38 -6.01 16.03
C ARG A 213 -4.35 -4.98 14.91
N ILE A 214 -3.15 -4.53 14.56
CA ILE A 214 -2.87 -3.76 13.35
C ILE A 214 -2.30 -4.69 12.27
N ASN A 215 -2.32 -4.26 11.02
CA ASN A 215 -1.58 -4.95 9.96
C ASN A 215 -0.16 -4.37 9.83
N PRO A 216 0.89 -5.08 10.26
CA PRO A 216 2.27 -4.59 10.21
C PRO A 216 2.98 -4.86 8.88
N ARG A 217 2.27 -5.39 7.87
CA ARG A 217 2.88 -5.83 6.60
C ARG A 217 3.52 -4.68 5.81
N HIS A 218 3.03 -3.47 6.01
CA HIS A 218 3.61 -2.28 5.39
C HIS A 218 3.73 -1.16 6.44
N ARG A 219 4.95 -0.88 6.86
CA ARG A 219 5.27 0.08 7.93
C ARG A 219 5.46 1.53 7.46
N PHE A 220 5.17 1.80 6.20
CA PHE A 220 5.29 3.14 5.62
C PHE A 220 3.92 3.82 5.43
N GLY A 221 2.96 3.54 6.31
CA GLY A 221 1.74 4.32 6.39
C GLY A 221 2.03 5.76 6.80
N ALA A 222 1.25 6.73 6.29
CA ALA A 222 1.50 8.15 6.52
C ALA A 222 1.66 8.50 8.01
N MET A 223 0.82 7.92 8.87
CA MET A 223 0.89 8.18 10.30
C MET A 223 2.19 7.67 10.94
N ASP A 224 2.74 6.55 10.43
CA ASP A 224 4.00 5.99 10.95
C ASP A 224 5.20 6.76 10.44
N VAL A 225 5.16 7.22 9.18
CA VAL A 225 6.23 8.01 8.57
C VAL A 225 6.31 9.42 9.17
N LEU A 226 5.16 10.07 9.37
CA LEU A 226 5.12 11.47 9.80
C LEU A 226 5.25 11.64 11.33
N PHE A 227 4.72 10.68 12.10
CA PHE A 227 4.60 10.82 13.56
C PHE A 227 5.25 9.67 14.34
N GLY A 228 5.96 8.79 13.65
CA GLY A 228 6.59 7.61 14.23
C GLY A 228 5.60 6.45 14.39
N ALA A 229 6.16 5.23 14.35
CA ALA A 229 5.38 4.03 14.64
C ALA A 229 4.84 4.13 16.07
N ALA A 230 3.52 4.12 16.22
CA ALA A 230 2.94 3.96 17.54
C ALA A 230 3.41 2.61 18.08
N PRO A 231 3.94 2.51 19.32
CA PRO A 231 4.05 1.22 19.97
C PRO A 231 2.67 0.54 19.85
N VAL A 232 2.64 -0.72 19.48
CA VAL A 232 1.38 -1.49 19.34
C VAL A 232 0.51 -1.30 20.58
N GLU A 233 1.10 -1.19 21.74
CA GLU A 233 0.47 -0.87 23.03
C GLU A 233 -0.18 0.53 23.10
N ARG A 234 0.36 1.56 22.45
CA ARG A 234 -0.26 2.91 22.44
C ARG A 234 -1.42 3.02 21.45
N ALA A 235 -1.34 2.36 20.31
CA ALA A 235 -2.45 2.28 19.36
C ALA A 235 -3.64 1.46 19.92
N LEU A 236 -3.39 0.66 20.96
CA LEU A 236 -4.38 -0.20 21.60
C LEU A 236 -5.01 0.44 22.85
N ALA A 237 -4.44 1.51 23.39
CA ALA A 237 -4.88 2.19 24.61
C ALA A 237 -5.62 3.52 24.37
N ALA A 238 -5.63 4.04 23.13
CA ALA A 238 -6.37 5.25 22.73
C ALA A 238 -7.71 4.88 22.11
#